data_d1ec0e5eeeda837532ee548dedef7dca
#
_entry.id   d1ec0e5eeeda837532ee548dedef7dca
#
_cell.length_a   1.000
_cell.length_b   1.000
_cell.length_c   1.000
_cell.angle_alpha   90.00
_cell.angle_beta   90.00
_cell.angle_gamma   90.00
#
_symmetry.space_group_name_H-M   'P 1'
#
loop_
_entity.id
_entity.type
_entity.pdbx_description
1 polymer ?
#
loop_
_entity_poly.entity_id
_entity_poly.type
_entity_poly.pdbx_seq_one_letter_code
_entity_poly.pdbx_strand_id
1 'polypeptide(L)'
;MKYYLYILKTVDNTLYCGIARDVLARFEEHKNGTGAKYTRSHKPESIVYVDIFEDKSSASKEEYRIKKTLTRIEKLKLIEENKERTKEILCCEYKKSGEGND
;
A
#
# COMPACT_ATOMS: atom_id res chain seq x y z
N MET A 1 -11.91 -12.50 5.19
CA MET A 1 -11.51 -11.16 5.58
C MET A 1 -10.61 -10.54 4.55
N LYS A 2 -10.96 -9.36 4.09
CA LYS A 2 -10.18 -8.69 3.03
C LYS A 2 -8.84 -8.20 3.55
N TYR A 3 -7.82 -8.35 2.71
CA TYR A 3 -6.49 -7.78 2.93
C TYR A 3 -6.14 -6.91 1.73
N TYR A 4 -5.36 -5.89 1.99
CA TYR A 4 -4.92 -4.95 0.97
C TYR A 4 -3.43 -5.11 0.78
N LEU A 5 -3.01 -5.11 -0.49
CA LEU A 5 -1.60 -4.99 -0.84
C LEU A 5 -1.38 -3.53 -1.24
N TYR A 6 -0.35 -2.91 -0.72
CA TYR A 6 -0.07 -1.52 -1.01
C TYR A 6 1.40 -1.30 -1.35
N ILE A 7 1.65 -0.26 -2.12
CA ILE A 7 3.02 0.19 -2.37
C ILE A 7 3.08 1.66 -1.96
N LEU A 8 4.06 1.99 -1.13
CA LEU A 8 4.32 3.36 -0.68
C LEU A 8 5.52 3.91 -1.43
N LYS A 9 5.43 5.18 -1.81
CA LYS A 9 6.58 5.92 -2.31
C LYS A 9 7.12 6.70 -1.13
N THR A 10 8.44 6.66 -0.93
CA THR A 10 9.09 7.34 0.18
C THR A 10 9.64 8.70 -0.26
N VAL A 11 10.04 9.53 0.71
CA VAL A 11 10.59 10.86 0.43
C VAL A 11 11.91 10.80 -0.35
N ASP A 12 12.65 9.70 -0.23
CA ASP A 12 13.89 9.49 -0.99
C ASP A 12 13.67 8.68 -2.27
N ASN A 13 12.42 8.65 -2.74
CA ASN A 13 12.02 8.06 -4.02
C ASN A 13 12.24 6.54 -4.12
N THR A 14 12.12 5.84 -3.00
CA THR A 14 12.13 4.38 -3.00
C THR A 14 10.71 3.86 -2.87
N LEU A 15 10.52 2.56 -3.11
CA LEU A 15 9.21 1.92 -3.06
C LEU A 15 9.19 0.84 -1.97
N TYR A 16 8.16 0.85 -1.15
CA TYR A 16 7.95 -0.15 -0.12
C TYR A 16 6.62 -0.86 -0.35
N CYS A 17 6.64 -2.19 -0.40
CA CYS A 17 5.45 -3.02 -0.62
C CYS A 17 5.09 -3.75 0.67
N GLY A 18 3.80 -3.76 1.03
CA GLY A 18 3.32 -4.44 2.22
C GLY A 18 1.88 -4.87 2.08
N ILE A 19 1.37 -5.55 3.12
CA ILE A 19 -0.04 -5.93 3.19
C ILE A 19 -0.62 -5.46 4.52
N ALA A 20 -1.94 -5.18 4.53
CA ALA A 20 -2.63 -4.75 5.73
C ALA A 20 -4.13 -4.97 5.59
N ARG A 21 -4.83 -5.04 6.72
CA ARG A 21 -6.29 -5.09 6.73
C ARG A 21 -6.89 -3.70 6.59
N ASP A 22 -6.18 -2.67 7.05
CA ASP A 22 -6.59 -1.28 6.97
C ASP A 22 -5.40 -0.48 6.43
N VAL A 23 -5.46 -0.14 5.16
CA VAL A 23 -4.34 0.49 4.47
C VAL A 23 -4.07 1.91 4.97
N LEU A 24 -5.12 2.67 5.31
CA LEU A 24 -4.95 4.05 5.80
C LEU A 24 -4.33 4.07 7.20
N ALA A 25 -4.78 3.18 8.09
CA ALA A 25 -4.21 3.07 9.44
C ALA A 25 -2.74 2.64 9.35
N ARG A 26 -2.43 1.69 8.48
CA ARG A 26 -1.07 1.21 8.30
C ARG A 26 -0.15 2.30 7.75
N PHE A 27 -0.67 3.12 6.83
CA PHE A 27 0.08 4.25 6.28
C PHE A 27 0.44 5.24 7.40
N GLU A 28 -0.51 5.53 8.30
CA GLU A 28 -0.25 6.42 9.44
C GLU A 28 0.82 5.83 10.38
N GLU A 29 0.78 4.51 10.62
CA GLU A 29 1.81 3.84 11.42
C GLU A 29 3.19 4.01 10.79
N HIS A 30 3.29 3.85 9.46
CA HIS A 30 4.55 4.04 8.75
C HIS A 30 5.03 5.49 8.88
N LYS A 31 4.15 6.46 8.75
CA LYS A 31 4.49 7.88 8.86
C LYS A 31 4.99 8.22 10.27
N ASN A 32 4.41 7.59 11.29
CA ASN A 32 4.77 7.84 12.69
C ASN A 32 6.00 7.06 13.14
N GLY A 33 6.58 6.25 12.28
CA GLY A 33 7.76 5.46 12.60
C GLY A 33 7.47 4.21 13.41
N THR A 34 6.19 3.82 13.56
CA THR A 34 5.79 2.62 14.29
C THR A 34 5.48 1.45 13.36
N GLY A 35 5.62 1.64 12.06
CA GLY A 35 5.40 0.59 11.08
C GLY A 35 6.63 -0.28 10.90
N ALA A 36 6.97 -0.58 9.64
CA ALA A 36 8.11 -1.43 9.33
C ALA A 36 9.43 -0.72 9.59
N LYS A 37 10.48 -1.50 9.84
CA LYS A 37 11.83 -0.99 10.04
C LYS A 37 12.29 -0.12 8.86
N TYR A 38 11.98 -0.56 7.64
CA TYR A 38 12.32 0.17 6.41
C TYR A 38 11.75 1.59 6.42
N THR A 39 10.47 1.73 6.77
CA THR A 39 9.80 3.03 6.73
C THR A 39 10.20 3.97 7.86
N ARG A 40 10.91 3.48 8.88
CA ARG A 40 11.49 4.35 9.89
C ARG A 40 12.67 5.14 9.34
N SER A 41 13.44 4.53 8.44
CA SER A 41 14.60 5.18 7.79
C SER A 41 14.21 5.89 6.49
N HIS A 42 13.13 5.42 5.85
CA HIS A 42 12.66 5.94 4.57
C HIS A 42 11.20 6.36 4.74
N LYS A 43 10.98 7.59 5.17
CA LYS A 43 9.64 8.08 5.47
C LYS A 43 8.71 7.99 4.26
N PRO A 44 7.50 7.46 4.46
CA PRO A 44 6.54 7.38 3.36
C PRO A 44 5.99 8.75 2.99
N GLU A 45 5.89 8.99 1.68
CA GLU A 45 5.34 10.20 1.14
C GLU A 45 3.89 10.02 0.72
N SER A 46 3.61 8.93 0.03
CA SER A 46 2.26 8.66 -0.48
C SER A 46 2.03 7.18 -0.73
N ILE A 47 0.75 6.82 -0.81
CA ILE A 47 0.32 5.50 -1.24
C ILE A 47 0.14 5.57 -2.76
N VAL A 48 0.95 4.81 -3.51
CA VAL A 48 0.92 4.87 -4.98
C VAL A 48 0.24 3.67 -5.64
N TYR A 49 -0.04 2.62 -4.87
CA TYR A 49 -0.70 1.43 -5.40
C TYR A 49 -1.45 0.72 -4.27
N VAL A 50 -2.66 0.27 -4.57
CA VAL A 50 -3.46 -0.57 -3.66
C VAL A 50 -4.21 -1.60 -4.47
N ASP A 51 -4.26 -2.83 -3.98
CA ASP A 51 -5.10 -3.88 -4.53
C ASP A 51 -5.78 -4.63 -3.38
N ILE A 52 -6.90 -5.27 -3.67
CA ILE A 52 -7.71 -5.95 -2.65
C ILE A 52 -7.68 -7.45 -2.88
N PHE A 53 -7.52 -8.21 -1.79
CA PHE A 53 -7.50 -9.68 -1.82
C PHE A 53 -8.50 -10.23 -0.81
N GLU A 54 -9.04 -11.41 -1.11
CA GLU A 54 -10.04 -12.07 -0.29
C GLU A 54 -9.49 -12.48 1.09
N ASP A 55 -8.19 -12.81 1.15
CA ASP A 55 -7.57 -13.30 2.37
C ASP A 55 -6.09 -12.93 2.42
N LYS A 56 -5.49 -13.16 3.59
CA LYS A 56 -4.09 -12.84 3.83
C LYS A 56 -3.14 -13.66 2.95
N SER A 57 -3.48 -14.92 2.72
CA SER A 57 -2.63 -15.82 1.94
C SER A 57 -2.46 -15.32 0.51
N SER A 58 -3.57 -14.94 -0.13
CA SER A 58 -3.52 -14.39 -1.50
C SER A 58 -2.74 -13.09 -1.57
N ALA A 59 -2.96 -12.20 -0.61
CA ALA A 59 -2.23 -10.93 -0.53
C ALA A 59 -0.73 -11.16 -0.33
N SER A 60 -0.37 -12.09 0.56
CA SER A 60 1.03 -12.43 0.84
C SER A 60 1.74 -13.00 -0.38
N LYS A 61 1.05 -13.83 -1.16
CA LYS A 61 1.61 -14.40 -2.37
C LYS A 61 1.94 -13.33 -3.40
N GLU A 62 1.03 -12.38 -3.56
CA GLU A 62 1.27 -11.28 -4.51
C GLU A 62 2.35 -10.33 -4.00
N GLU A 63 2.38 -10.06 -2.70
CA GLU A 63 3.46 -9.28 -2.11
C GLU A 63 4.82 -9.90 -2.39
N TYR A 64 4.93 -11.21 -2.16
CA TYR A 64 6.16 -11.96 -2.42
C TYR A 64 6.56 -11.86 -3.89
N ARG A 65 5.59 -12.07 -4.80
CA ARG A 65 5.83 -12.00 -6.23
C ARG A 65 6.39 -10.64 -6.64
N ILE A 66 5.77 -9.57 -6.16
CA ILE A 66 6.18 -8.21 -6.48
C ILE A 66 7.59 -7.94 -5.95
N LYS A 67 7.86 -8.31 -4.70
CA LYS A 67 9.17 -8.07 -4.08
C LYS A 67 10.29 -8.87 -4.75
N LYS A 68 10.01 -10.11 -5.16
CA LYS A 68 11.04 -11.02 -5.65
C LYS A 68 11.23 -10.99 -7.17
N THR A 69 10.17 -10.72 -7.92
CA THR A 69 10.21 -10.88 -9.39
C THR A 69 10.15 -9.58 -10.17
N LEU A 70 9.61 -8.51 -9.61
CA LEU A 70 9.49 -7.26 -10.33
C LEU A 70 10.68 -6.34 -10.08
N THR A 71 11.23 -5.80 -11.17
CA THR A 71 12.23 -4.75 -11.10
C THR A 71 11.55 -3.43 -10.72
N ARG A 72 12.33 -2.40 -10.42
CA ARG A 72 11.79 -1.07 -10.14
C ARG A 72 10.95 -0.56 -11.31
N ILE A 73 11.45 -0.73 -12.53
CA ILE A 73 10.73 -0.28 -13.74
C ILE A 73 9.38 -1.00 -13.86
N GLU A 74 9.37 -2.30 -13.61
CA GLU A 74 8.13 -3.09 -13.65
C GLU A 74 7.14 -2.66 -12.56
N LYS A 75 7.63 -2.34 -11.37
CA LYS A 75 6.78 -1.82 -10.29
C LYS A 75 6.17 -0.47 -10.66
N LEU A 76 6.94 0.42 -11.26
CA LEU A 76 6.45 1.71 -11.70
C LEU A 76 5.40 1.57 -12.80
N LYS A 77 5.57 0.61 -13.71
CA LYS A 77 4.57 0.28 -14.73
C LYS A 77 3.27 -0.21 -14.09
N LEU A 78 3.38 -1.12 -13.13
CA LEU A 78 2.22 -1.65 -12.41
C LEU A 78 1.45 -0.53 -11.73
N ILE A 79 2.15 0.40 -11.10
CA ILE A 79 1.56 1.56 -10.43
C ILE A 79 0.79 2.42 -11.43
N GLU A 80 1.41 2.74 -12.57
CA GLU A 80 0.80 3.59 -13.59
C GLU A 80 -0.42 2.94 -14.23
N GLU A 81 -0.33 1.65 -14.54
CA GLU A 81 -1.43 0.91 -15.16
C GLU A 81 -2.65 0.78 -14.24
N ASN A 82 -2.46 0.86 -12.92
CA ASN A 82 -3.53 0.69 -11.93
C ASN A 82 -3.85 1.97 -11.17
N LYS A 83 -3.42 3.10 -11.68
CA LYS A 83 -3.57 4.40 -11.03
C LYS A 83 -5.02 4.75 -10.69
N GLU A 84 -5.93 4.56 -11.63
CA GLU A 84 -7.34 4.88 -11.43
C GLU A 84 -7.97 3.93 -10.41
N ARG A 85 -7.68 2.65 -10.50
CA ARG A 85 -8.20 1.66 -9.55
C ARG A 85 -7.72 1.96 -8.13
N THR A 86 -6.45 2.32 -7.98
CA THR A 86 -5.87 2.71 -6.70
C THR A 86 -6.62 3.90 -6.10
N LYS A 87 -6.89 4.91 -6.92
CA LYS A 87 -7.65 6.08 -6.47
C LYS A 87 -9.06 5.70 -6.00
N GLU A 88 -9.73 4.84 -6.73
CA GLU A 88 -11.07 4.37 -6.37
C GLU A 88 -11.08 3.64 -5.04
N ILE A 89 -10.13 2.74 -4.83
CA ILE A 89 -10.01 1.98 -3.59
C ILE A 89 -9.75 2.92 -2.41
N LEU A 90 -8.81 3.84 -2.56
CA LEU A 90 -8.47 4.80 -1.50
C LEU A 90 -9.64 5.72 -1.21
N CYS A 91 -10.38 6.14 -2.22
CA CYS A 91 -11.57 6.97 -2.05
C CYS A 91 -12.61 6.26 -1.18
N CYS A 92 -12.85 4.98 -1.43
CA CYS A 92 -13.78 4.18 -0.64
C CYS A 92 -13.31 4.05 0.81
N GLU A 93 -12.02 3.87 1.04
CA GLU A 93 -11.48 3.76 2.39
C GLU A 93 -11.61 5.09 3.15
N TYR A 94 -11.34 6.20 2.50
CA TYR A 94 -11.53 7.53 3.09
C TYR A 94 -13.00 7.77 3.47
N LYS A 95 -13.93 7.37 2.62
CA LYS A 95 -15.36 7.51 2.89
C LYS A 95 -15.77 6.70 4.12
N LYS A 96 -15.27 5.48 4.25
CA LYS A 96 -15.54 4.65 5.42
C LYS A 96 -15.06 5.30 6.70
N SER A 97 -13.87 5.89 6.67
CA SER A 97 -13.31 6.60 7.82
C SER A 97 -14.14 7.82 8.16
N GLY A 98 -14.62 8.56 7.15
CA GLY A 98 -15.46 9.74 7.33
C GLY A 98 -16.81 9.39 7.93
N GLU A 99 -17.41 8.30 7.52
CA GLU A 99 -18.73 7.86 8.03
C GLU A 99 -18.68 7.54 9.53
N GLY A 100 -17.54 7.05 10.00
CA GLY A 100 -17.40 6.73 11.41
C GLY A 100 -17.36 7.95 12.33
N ASN A 101 -17.22 9.14 11.79
CA ASN A 101 -17.10 10.38 12.53
C ASN A 101 -18.38 11.21 12.55
N ASP A 102 -19.38 10.76 11.85
CA ASP A 102 -20.68 11.42 11.84
C ASP A 102 -21.59 10.82 12.93
#